data_832616a9e141cbc83219be32d5ae3718
#
_entry.id   832616a9e141cbc83219be32d5ae3718
#
_cell.length_a   1.000
_cell.length_b   1.000
_cell.length_c   1.000
_cell.angle_alpha   90.00
_cell.angle_beta   90.00
_cell.angle_gamma   90.00
#
_symmetry.space_group_name_H-M   'P 1'
#
loop_
_entity.id
_entity.type
_entity.pdbx_description
1 polymer ?
#
loop_
_entity_poly.entity_id
_entity_poly.type
_entity_poly.pdbx_seq_one_letter_code
_entity_poly.pdbx_strand_id
1 'polypeptide(L)'
;VGSEMCIRDRIDGAQSSLRVHIYEFLSPDVTHALLDALGRGIEVTLVLEEGILDSSSVSNSQRGHASVLDEAGALVYWMVDPSGMSSPFTYIHSKIILRDSDQVWISSGNIKDSSLPPDGESGNREWSVFIDSEEVAAIFSSWLSWDEDHEKRYIREHGSWAYPSLGWELPPMSGTQSTDPTSRETLTNQASITPILCPDNCLIEIIGAIDASVDSLEISAQYLDVDWYWGEGDDSPLLGAIKRAAERGVDVRILLNAFYADDETWSLVDTVNAEWNDDQGLNATARLMSTSDRITKLHNKGMIVDGETVLVGSMNWGSSAMLRNREHGAIITSQSVASQFLASFNEDWDRVDERTDTDGDTLPDMWELIHGLDRDRASVAGTALSEQSLDPDGDGLDNRMEFLLGGEPFNQDTDGDCIRDGDEWEFATQSLRPESAAIASGDVNQNGVDDGLEFGCTVDGDVVPDPNPEENQNQTTDEDE
;
A
#
# COMPACT_ATOMS: atom_id res chain seq x y z
N VAL A 1 1.54 1.16 -15.10
CA VAL A 1 0.29 0.71 -14.46
C VAL A 1 -0.04 -0.65 -15.06
N GLY A 2 0.13 -1.73 -14.29
CA GLY A 2 -0.34 -3.05 -14.72
C GLY A 2 -1.86 -3.03 -14.71
N SER A 3 -2.51 -3.01 -15.88
CA SER A 3 -3.96 -3.14 -15.92
C SER A 3 -4.36 -4.59 -15.62
N GLU A 4 -5.50 -4.78 -14.99
CA GLU A 4 -6.14 -6.10 -14.76
C GLU A 4 -6.15 -6.97 -16.02
N MET A 5 -6.34 -6.37 -17.18
CA MET A 5 -6.33 -7.03 -18.48
C MET A 5 -4.99 -7.72 -18.81
N CYS A 6 -3.84 -7.15 -18.38
CA CYS A 6 -2.53 -7.77 -18.60
C CYS A 6 -2.42 -9.11 -17.84
N ILE A 7 -2.95 -9.16 -16.61
CA ILE A 7 -2.97 -10.38 -15.81
C ILE A 7 -3.94 -11.39 -16.43
N ARG A 8 -5.13 -10.96 -16.83
CA ARG A 8 -6.13 -11.84 -17.50
C ARG A 8 -5.57 -12.46 -18.76
N ASP A 9 -4.98 -11.68 -19.67
CA ASP A 9 -4.36 -12.20 -20.90
C ASP A 9 -3.31 -13.29 -20.60
N ARG A 10 -2.58 -13.16 -19.47
CA ARG A 10 -1.60 -14.17 -19.07
C ARG A 10 -2.25 -15.42 -18.49
N ILE A 11 -3.30 -15.25 -17.70
CA ILE A 11 -4.13 -16.37 -17.21
C ILE A 11 -4.78 -17.11 -18.39
N ASP A 12 -5.34 -16.37 -19.34
CA ASP A 12 -5.96 -16.94 -20.55
C ASP A 12 -4.96 -17.69 -21.43
N GLY A 13 -3.70 -17.27 -21.43
CA GLY A 13 -2.60 -17.90 -22.13
C GLY A 13 -2.07 -19.18 -21.50
N ALA A 14 -2.47 -19.53 -20.29
CA ALA A 14 -1.99 -20.72 -19.58
C ALA A 14 -2.36 -22.01 -20.32
N GLN A 15 -1.40 -22.96 -20.38
CA GLN A 15 -1.53 -24.24 -21.09
C GLN A 15 -1.60 -25.43 -20.13
N SER A 16 -1.06 -25.32 -18.92
CA SER A 16 -0.97 -26.44 -17.97
C SER A 16 -1.29 -26.05 -16.54
N SER A 17 -0.71 -24.94 -16.04
CA SER A 17 -0.82 -24.61 -14.62
C SER A 17 -0.73 -23.12 -14.33
N LEU A 18 -1.37 -22.71 -13.24
CA LEU A 18 -1.28 -21.38 -12.64
C LEU A 18 -1.08 -21.53 -11.13
N ARG A 19 -0.04 -20.91 -10.59
CA ARG A 19 0.22 -20.89 -9.14
C ARG A 19 0.26 -19.45 -8.69
N VAL A 20 -0.62 -19.10 -7.75
CA VAL A 20 -0.87 -17.73 -7.27
C VAL A 20 -0.58 -17.66 -5.78
N HIS A 21 0.41 -16.87 -5.37
CA HIS A 21 0.63 -16.54 -3.98
C HIS A 21 0.38 -15.05 -3.79
N ILE A 22 -0.60 -14.71 -2.97
CA ILE A 22 -1.08 -13.35 -2.86
C ILE A 22 -1.59 -13.03 -1.45
N TYR A 23 -1.28 -11.83 -0.98
CA TYR A 23 -1.75 -11.33 0.32
C TYR A 23 -3.25 -11.05 0.30
N GLU A 24 -3.73 -10.24 -0.65
CA GLU A 24 -5.16 -9.95 -0.84
C GLU A 24 -5.61 -10.35 -2.24
N PHE A 25 -6.69 -11.11 -2.31
CA PHE A 25 -7.30 -11.62 -3.51
C PHE A 25 -8.79 -11.28 -3.55
N LEU A 26 -9.14 -10.16 -4.15
CA LEU A 26 -10.49 -9.57 -4.12
C LEU A 26 -11.03 -9.20 -5.52
N SER A 27 -10.26 -9.40 -6.61
CA SER A 27 -10.75 -9.07 -7.96
C SER A 27 -11.72 -10.13 -8.49
N PRO A 28 -12.98 -9.75 -8.78
CA PRO A 28 -13.93 -10.62 -9.46
C PRO A 28 -13.44 -11.04 -10.85
N ASP A 29 -12.84 -10.11 -11.59
CA ASP A 29 -12.40 -10.34 -12.97
C ASP A 29 -11.26 -11.37 -13.04
N VAL A 30 -10.29 -11.29 -12.12
CA VAL A 30 -9.24 -12.33 -12.05
C VAL A 30 -9.81 -13.67 -11.57
N THR A 31 -10.79 -13.65 -10.65
CA THR A 31 -11.47 -14.88 -10.22
C THR A 31 -12.19 -15.56 -11.39
N HIS A 32 -12.93 -14.80 -12.19
CA HIS A 32 -13.57 -15.35 -13.39
C HIS A 32 -12.56 -15.89 -14.39
N ALA A 33 -11.43 -15.22 -14.61
CA ALA A 33 -10.37 -15.72 -15.48
C ALA A 33 -9.76 -17.06 -14.98
N LEU A 34 -9.58 -17.21 -13.67
CA LEU A 34 -9.13 -18.46 -13.06
C LEU A 34 -10.18 -19.57 -13.17
N LEU A 35 -11.48 -19.24 -13.02
CA LEU A 35 -12.58 -20.20 -13.26
C LEU A 35 -12.59 -20.67 -14.71
N ASP A 36 -12.38 -19.76 -15.67
CA ASP A 36 -12.28 -20.11 -17.08
C ASP A 36 -11.06 -21.01 -17.36
N ALA A 37 -9.93 -20.73 -16.69
CA ALA A 37 -8.73 -21.58 -16.77
C ALA A 37 -9.01 -23.00 -16.24
N LEU A 38 -9.66 -23.13 -15.07
CA LEU A 38 -10.11 -24.42 -14.53
C LEU A 38 -11.04 -25.13 -15.49
N GLY A 39 -12.00 -24.41 -16.13
CA GLY A 39 -12.89 -24.91 -17.15
C GLY A 39 -12.16 -25.45 -18.41
N ARG A 40 -10.98 -24.91 -18.72
CA ARG A 40 -10.08 -25.43 -19.79
C ARG A 40 -9.24 -26.63 -19.35
N GLY A 41 -9.26 -26.99 -18.07
CA GLY A 41 -8.48 -28.10 -17.50
C GLY A 41 -7.08 -27.67 -17.03
N ILE A 42 -6.83 -26.36 -16.81
CA ILE A 42 -5.60 -25.85 -16.25
C ILE A 42 -5.58 -26.14 -14.76
N GLU A 43 -4.46 -26.62 -14.24
CA GLU A 43 -4.27 -26.79 -12.79
C GLU A 43 -4.07 -25.41 -12.13
N VAL A 44 -4.88 -25.08 -11.12
CA VAL A 44 -4.81 -23.81 -10.40
C VAL A 44 -4.52 -24.07 -8.93
N THR A 45 -3.47 -23.45 -8.42
CA THR A 45 -3.10 -23.47 -6.99
C THR A 45 -3.04 -22.04 -6.46
N LEU A 46 -3.69 -21.79 -5.31
CA LEU A 46 -3.65 -20.53 -4.61
C LEU A 46 -3.09 -20.70 -3.20
N VAL A 47 -2.21 -19.80 -2.78
CA VAL A 47 -1.83 -19.63 -1.38
C VAL A 47 -2.17 -18.21 -0.97
N LEU A 48 -3.02 -18.07 0.04
CA LEU A 48 -3.61 -16.82 0.51
C LEU A 48 -3.23 -16.56 1.97
N GLU A 49 -3.14 -15.28 2.34
CA GLU A 49 -3.01 -14.87 3.74
C GLU A 49 -4.37 -14.93 4.44
N GLU A 50 -4.40 -15.53 5.64
CA GLU A 50 -5.63 -15.58 6.45
C GLU A 50 -5.76 -14.37 7.36
N GLY A 51 -4.63 -13.86 7.84
CA GLY A 51 -4.54 -12.75 8.79
C GLY A 51 -4.33 -11.39 8.12
N ILE A 52 -5.18 -11.02 7.14
CA ILE A 52 -5.09 -9.70 6.52
C ILE A 52 -5.32 -8.64 7.61
N LEU A 53 -4.40 -7.67 7.67
CA LEU A 53 -4.59 -6.46 8.46
C LEU A 53 -5.74 -5.71 7.82
N ASP A 54 -6.91 -5.86 8.36
CA ASP A 54 -8.12 -5.08 8.15
C ASP A 54 -9.38 -5.93 8.16
N SER A 55 -10.41 -5.32 8.53
CA SER A 55 -11.82 -5.64 8.67
C SER A 55 -12.26 -7.08 8.34
N SER A 56 -13.15 -7.59 9.13
CA SER A 56 -13.85 -8.87 8.89
C SER A 56 -14.50 -8.97 7.50
N SER A 57 -14.79 -7.85 6.83
CA SER A 57 -15.40 -7.80 5.50
C SER A 57 -14.44 -8.18 4.38
N VAL A 58 -13.21 -7.67 4.40
CA VAL A 58 -12.17 -8.01 3.41
C VAL A 58 -11.82 -9.48 3.52
N SER A 59 -11.58 -9.97 4.74
CA SER A 59 -11.34 -11.39 5.00
C SER A 59 -12.51 -12.27 4.54
N ASN A 60 -13.76 -11.81 4.72
CA ASN A 60 -14.94 -12.52 4.25
C ASN A 60 -15.04 -12.57 2.72
N SER A 61 -14.75 -11.48 2.03
CA SER A 61 -14.73 -11.44 0.56
C SER A 61 -13.63 -12.35 0.00
N GLN A 62 -12.41 -12.31 0.55
CA GLN A 62 -11.34 -13.21 0.14
C GLN A 62 -11.71 -14.69 0.31
N ARG A 63 -12.36 -15.05 1.42
CA ARG A 63 -12.90 -16.39 1.63
C ARG A 63 -13.94 -16.77 0.59
N GLY A 64 -14.75 -15.81 0.14
CA GLY A 64 -15.73 -16.01 -0.93
C GLY A 64 -15.09 -16.36 -2.26
N HIS A 65 -14.13 -15.55 -2.71
CA HIS A 65 -13.36 -15.81 -3.92
C HIS A 65 -12.64 -17.18 -3.85
N ALA A 66 -12.03 -17.47 -2.70
CA ALA A 66 -11.37 -18.74 -2.44
C ALA A 66 -12.35 -19.93 -2.54
N SER A 67 -13.55 -19.83 -1.94
CA SER A 67 -14.56 -20.89 -1.96
C SER A 67 -15.03 -21.22 -3.36
N VAL A 68 -15.29 -20.19 -4.19
CA VAL A 68 -15.74 -20.41 -5.58
C VAL A 68 -14.67 -21.12 -6.41
N LEU A 69 -13.39 -20.78 -6.20
CA LEU A 69 -12.28 -21.44 -6.90
C LEU A 69 -12.06 -22.87 -6.40
N ASP A 70 -12.13 -23.11 -5.09
CA ASP A 70 -12.02 -24.44 -4.48
C ASP A 70 -13.15 -25.37 -4.98
N GLU A 71 -14.40 -24.88 -5.00
CA GLU A 71 -15.56 -25.60 -5.53
C GLU A 71 -15.42 -25.93 -7.04
N ALA A 72 -14.70 -25.09 -7.79
CA ALA A 72 -14.40 -25.32 -9.20
C ALA A 72 -13.21 -26.25 -9.43
N GLY A 73 -12.50 -26.67 -8.37
CA GLY A 73 -11.42 -27.63 -8.41
C GLY A 73 -10.01 -27.07 -8.31
N ALA A 74 -9.85 -25.80 -7.93
CA ALA A 74 -8.55 -25.25 -7.56
C ALA A 74 -8.04 -25.85 -6.25
N LEU A 75 -6.72 -25.95 -6.10
CA LEU A 75 -6.08 -26.22 -4.81
C LEU A 75 -5.90 -24.88 -4.06
N VAL A 76 -6.68 -24.66 -3.03
CA VAL A 76 -6.63 -23.41 -2.25
C VAL A 76 -6.11 -23.69 -0.86
N TYR A 77 -5.03 -22.97 -0.53
CA TYR A 77 -4.36 -23.04 0.77
C TYR A 77 -4.35 -21.67 1.45
N TRP A 78 -4.39 -21.71 2.77
CA TRP A 78 -4.23 -20.54 3.64
C TRP A 78 -2.95 -20.66 4.42
N MET A 79 -2.17 -19.58 4.44
CA MET A 79 -1.16 -19.40 5.45
C MET A 79 -1.86 -18.85 6.69
N VAL A 80 -1.73 -19.57 7.79
CA VAL A 80 -2.39 -19.25 9.04
C VAL A 80 -1.35 -19.20 10.16
N ASP A 81 -1.54 -18.33 11.15
CA ASP A 81 -0.82 -18.44 12.41
C ASP A 81 -1.68 -19.26 13.41
N PRO A 82 -1.48 -20.58 13.49
CA PRO A 82 -2.19 -21.39 14.46
C PRO A 82 -1.75 -20.95 15.84
N SER A 83 -2.65 -20.31 16.60
CA SER A 83 -2.46 -19.77 17.94
C SER A 83 -1.54 -20.63 18.81
N GLY A 84 -0.36 -20.12 19.17
CA GLY A 84 0.64 -20.76 19.98
C GLY A 84 1.70 -21.57 19.23
N MET A 85 1.73 -21.54 17.90
CA MET A 85 2.83 -22.07 17.09
C MET A 85 3.35 -20.95 16.21
N SER A 86 4.62 -20.64 16.33
CA SER A 86 5.26 -19.67 15.45
C SER A 86 5.20 -20.15 14.02
N SER A 87 4.43 -19.44 13.17
CA SER A 87 4.64 -19.44 11.73
C SER A 87 6.10 -19.00 11.47
N PRO A 88 6.80 -19.53 10.47
CA PRO A 88 8.10 -19.02 10.10
C PRO A 88 8.02 -17.59 9.55
N PHE A 89 6.83 -17.14 9.16
CA PHE A 89 6.54 -15.83 8.61
C PHE A 89 5.42 -15.16 9.40
N THR A 90 5.50 -13.82 9.51
CA THR A 90 4.40 -13.03 10.07
C THR A 90 3.23 -13.02 9.10
N TYR A 91 3.51 -12.77 7.82
CA TYR A 91 2.51 -12.80 6.73
C TYR A 91 3.11 -13.43 5.47
N ILE A 92 2.24 -14.03 4.65
CA ILE A 92 2.52 -14.20 3.23
C ILE A 92 2.09 -12.91 2.51
N HIS A 93 3.03 -11.99 2.33
CA HIS A 93 2.77 -10.72 1.68
C HIS A 93 3.21 -10.71 0.21
N SER A 94 3.34 -11.88 -0.36
CA SER A 94 3.71 -12.12 -1.76
C SER A 94 2.65 -11.63 -2.73
N LYS A 95 3.08 -11.23 -3.93
CA LYS A 95 2.23 -10.87 -5.07
C LYS A 95 2.86 -11.44 -6.32
N ILE A 96 2.66 -12.75 -6.52
CA ILE A 96 3.31 -13.53 -7.57
C ILE A 96 2.32 -14.49 -8.24
N ILE A 97 2.43 -14.61 -9.56
CA ILE A 97 1.78 -15.66 -10.36
C ILE A 97 2.84 -16.37 -11.19
N LEU A 98 2.93 -17.67 -11.03
CA LEU A 98 3.72 -18.52 -11.91
C LEU A 98 2.77 -19.19 -12.90
N ARG A 99 2.97 -18.94 -14.20
CA ARG A 99 2.22 -19.56 -15.29
C ARG A 99 3.07 -20.64 -15.93
N ASP A 100 2.49 -21.80 -16.05
CA ASP A 100 3.14 -22.98 -16.60
C ASP A 100 4.51 -23.23 -15.90
N SER A 101 5.57 -23.33 -16.64
CA SER A 101 6.93 -23.43 -16.07
C SER A 101 7.88 -22.42 -16.68
N ASP A 102 7.36 -21.38 -17.33
CA ASP A 102 8.12 -20.50 -18.19
C ASP A 102 7.91 -19.00 -17.92
N GLN A 103 6.85 -18.62 -17.18
CA GLN A 103 6.56 -17.22 -16.96
C GLN A 103 6.22 -16.90 -15.51
N VAL A 104 6.80 -15.84 -15.00
CA VAL A 104 6.55 -15.29 -13.65
C VAL A 104 6.02 -13.87 -13.76
N TRP A 105 4.90 -13.57 -13.09
CA TRP A 105 4.47 -12.22 -12.80
C TRP A 105 4.81 -11.86 -11.36
N ILE A 106 5.40 -10.69 -11.16
CA ILE A 106 5.75 -10.13 -9.85
C ILE A 106 5.20 -8.72 -9.79
N SER A 107 4.60 -8.34 -8.66
CA SER A 107 3.99 -7.03 -8.47
C SER A 107 4.23 -6.47 -7.07
N SER A 108 4.12 -5.14 -6.95
CA SER A 108 3.95 -4.44 -5.68
C SER A 108 2.50 -4.49 -5.20
N GLY A 109 1.53 -4.63 -6.12
CA GLY A 109 0.10 -4.56 -5.88
C GLY A 109 -0.58 -5.89 -5.62
N ASN A 110 -1.63 -5.85 -4.82
CA ASN A 110 -2.53 -6.98 -4.58
C ASN A 110 -3.44 -7.24 -5.80
N ILE A 111 -4.16 -8.36 -5.79
CA ILE A 111 -5.18 -8.67 -6.81
C ILE A 111 -6.53 -8.13 -6.30
N LYS A 112 -6.71 -6.81 -6.38
CA LYS A 112 -7.92 -6.07 -6.00
C LYS A 112 -8.06 -4.80 -6.86
N ASP A 113 -9.27 -4.23 -6.91
CA ASP A 113 -9.60 -3.11 -7.79
C ASP A 113 -8.70 -1.88 -7.56
N SER A 114 -8.32 -1.59 -6.32
CA SER A 114 -7.44 -0.45 -6.05
C SER A 114 -6.02 -0.62 -6.61
N SER A 115 -5.51 -1.84 -6.76
CA SER A 115 -4.19 -2.11 -7.37
C SER A 115 -4.29 -2.47 -8.85
N LEU A 116 -5.46 -2.90 -9.29
CA LEU A 116 -5.79 -3.30 -10.67
C LEU A 116 -7.09 -2.62 -11.10
N PRO A 117 -7.14 -1.28 -11.14
CA PRO A 117 -8.38 -0.57 -11.39
C PRO A 117 -8.95 -0.88 -12.78
N PRO A 118 -10.28 -0.95 -12.91
CA PRO A 118 -10.94 -0.94 -14.19
C PRO A 118 -10.56 0.29 -15.02
N ASP A 119 -10.69 0.19 -16.34
CA ASP A 119 -10.34 1.29 -17.23
C ASP A 119 -11.08 2.59 -16.90
N GLY A 120 -10.30 3.64 -16.73
CA GLY A 120 -10.82 4.98 -16.45
C GLY A 120 -11.09 5.25 -14.98
N GLU A 121 -10.94 4.26 -14.12
CA GLU A 121 -11.03 4.43 -12.67
C GLU A 121 -9.67 4.78 -12.06
N SER A 122 -9.70 5.34 -10.86
CA SER A 122 -8.52 5.63 -10.07
C SER A 122 -7.98 4.37 -9.40
N GLY A 123 -6.69 4.33 -9.15
CA GLY A 123 -6.06 3.21 -8.48
C GLY A 123 -4.68 3.55 -7.94
N ASN A 124 -4.06 2.60 -7.28
CA ASN A 124 -2.72 2.78 -6.76
C ASN A 124 -1.68 2.89 -7.89
N ARG A 125 -0.59 3.58 -7.62
CA ARG A 125 0.62 3.48 -8.43
C ARG A 125 1.36 2.21 -8.03
N GLU A 126 1.40 1.24 -8.93
CA GLU A 126 2.03 -0.06 -8.74
C GLU A 126 3.11 -0.32 -9.79
N TRP A 127 4.14 -1.07 -9.42
CA TRP A 127 5.11 -1.62 -10.35
C TRP A 127 4.94 -3.13 -10.46
N SER A 128 4.94 -3.62 -11.68
CA SER A 128 4.88 -5.05 -11.96
C SER A 128 5.70 -5.44 -13.18
N VAL A 129 6.07 -6.69 -13.25
CA VAL A 129 6.85 -7.26 -14.34
C VAL A 129 6.40 -8.67 -14.67
N PHE A 130 6.42 -9.00 -15.97
CA PHE A 130 6.35 -10.38 -16.46
C PHE A 130 7.74 -10.80 -16.93
N ILE A 131 8.19 -11.94 -16.46
CA ILE A 131 9.49 -12.52 -16.78
C ILE A 131 9.26 -13.84 -17.53
N ASP A 132 9.61 -13.85 -18.81
CA ASP A 132 9.54 -15.05 -19.65
C ASP A 132 10.91 -15.74 -19.61
N SER A 133 11.08 -16.71 -18.71
CA SER A 133 12.31 -17.49 -18.52
C SER A 133 12.05 -18.77 -17.76
N GLU A 134 12.28 -19.92 -18.39
CA GLU A 134 12.20 -21.22 -17.72
C GLU A 134 13.16 -21.34 -16.53
N GLU A 135 14.35 -20.77 -16.63
CA GLU A 135 15.36 -20.81 -15.56
C GLU A 135 14.88 -20.05 -14.33
N VAL A 136 14.39 -18.81 -14.52
CA VAL A 136 13.85 -17.98 -13.44
C VAL A 136 12.57 -18.60 -12.87
N ALA A 137 11.68 -19.07 -13.74
CA ALA A 137 10.46 -19.75 -13.34
C ALA A 137 10.73 -20.99 -12.49
N ALA A 138 11.76 -21.77 -12.82
CA ALA A 138 12.15 -22.95 -12.05
C ALA A 138 12.61 -22.58 -10.60
N ILE A 139 13.32 -21.46 -10.42
CA ILE A 139 13.69 -20.97 -9.10
C ILE A 139 12.45 -20.62 -8.28
N PHE A 140 11.57 -19.78 -8.83
CA PHE A 140 10.32 -19.43 -8.15
C PHE A 140 9.44 -20.66 -7.91
N SER A 141 9.35 -21.57 -8.86
CA SER A 141 8.60 -22.81 -8.69
C SER A 141 9.08 -23.63 -7.49
N SER A 142 10.40 -23.68 -7.25
CA SER A 142 10.96 -24.37 -6.08
C SER A 142 10.55 -23.71 -4.77
N TRP A 143 10.54 -22.37 -4.71
CA TRP A 143 10.12 -21.62 -3.55
C TRP A 143 8.62 -21.73 -3.27
N LEU A 144 7.79 -21.59 -4.33
CA LEU A 144 6.34 -21.78 -4.20
C LEU A 144 5.99 -23.21 -3.75
N SER A 145 6.69 -24.22 -4.27
CA SER A 145 6.47 -25.61 -3.84
C SER A 145 6.81 -25.84 -2.37
N TRP A 146 7.79 -25.09 -1.85
CA TRP A 146 8.09 -25.14 -0.42
C TRP A 146 6.97 -24.49 0.40
N ASP A 147 6.40 -23.37 -0.08
CA ASP A 147 5.32 -22.64 0.59
C ASP A 147 3.97 -23.39 0.49
N GLU A 148 3.74 -24.16 -0.56
CA GLU A 148 2.52 -24.96 -0.79
C GLU A 148 2.48 -26.30 -0.03
N ASP A 149 3.56 -26.67 0.66
CA ASP A 149 3.63 -27.92 1.41
C ASP A 149 2.62 -27.96 2.55
N HIS A 150 1.47 -28.54 2.30
CA HIS A 150 0.34 -28.66 3.21
C HIS A 150 0.60 -29.57 4.44
N GLU A 151 1.70 -30.31 4.48
CA GLU A 151 2.17 -31.01 5.68
C GLU A 151 2.68 -30.04 6.74
N LYS A 152 3.01 -28.81 6.35
CA LYS A 152 3.42 -27.76 7.28
C LYS A 152 2.23 -27.27 8.09
N ARG A 153 2.44 -27.08 9.39
CA ARG A 153 1.37 -26.74 10.34
C ARG A 153 0.71 -25.38 10.10
N TYR A 154 1.39 -24.50 9.40
CA TYR A 154 0.92 -23.15 9.07
C TYR A 154 0.26 -23.04 7.69
N ILE A 155 0.17 -24.15 6.96
CA ILE A 155 -0.58 -24.26 5.70
C ILE A 155 -1.85 -25.06 5.95
N ARG A 156 -3.01 -24.53 5.51
CA ARG A 156 -4.32 -25.14 5.68
C ARG A 156 -5.07 -25.17 4.35
N GLU A 157 -5.63 -26.31 4.01
CA GLU A 157 -6.55 -26.43 2.89
C GLU A 157 -7.85 -25.65 3.16
N HIS A 158 -8.36 -24.94 2.16
CA HIS A 158 -9.55 -24.11 2.27
C HIS A 158 -10.76 -24.90 2.80
N GLY A 159 -11.08 -26.02 2.18
CA GLY A 159 -12.22 -26.87 2.57
C GLY A 159 -12.19 -27.39 4.00
N SER A 160 -11.05 -27.30 4.70
CA SER A 160 -10.92 -27.67 6.12
C SER A 160 -10.91 -26.48 7.08
N TRP A 161 -10.85 -25.23 6.58
CA TRP A 161 -10.53 -24.10 7.43
C TRP A 161 -11.45 -22.88 7.30
N ALA A 162 -11.70 -22.38 6.10
CA ALA A 162 -12.29 -21.06 5.92
C ALA A 162 -13.46 -21.04 4.93
N TYR A 163 -14.57 -20.44 5.35
CA TYR A 163 -15.75 -20.23 4.50
C TYR A 163 -16.23 -18.79 4.61
N PRO A 164 -16.84 -18.23 3.56
CA PRO A 164 -17.48 -16.92 3.61
C PRO A 164 -18.76 -16.97 4.43
N SER A 165 -19.28 -15.80 4.77
CA SER A 165 -20.62 -15.68 5.39
C SER A 165 -21.70 -16.25 4.48
N LEU A 166 -22.77 -16.76 5.10
CA LEU A 166 -23.89 -17.31 4.35
C LEU A 166 -24.50 -16.24 3.42
N GLY A 167 -24.64 -16.59 2.15
CA GLY A 167 -25.22 -15.72 1.13
C GLY A 167 -24.21 -14.83 0.39
N TRP A 168 -22.91 -15.01 0.62
CA TRP A 168 -21.92 -14.37 -0.24
C TRP A 168 -22.01 -14.93 -1.67
N GLU A 169 -21.99 -14.05 -2.65
CA GLU A 169 -22.03 -14.39 -4.08
C GLU A 169 -20.86 -13.70 -4.79
N LEU A 170 -20.24 -14.39 -5.76
CA LEU A 170 -19.18 -13.80 -6.57
C LEU A 170 -19.73 -12.61 -7.37
N PRO A 171 -19.18 -11.41 -7.23
CA PRO A 171 -19.60 -10.26 -8.03
C PRO A 171 -19.41 -10.54 -9.54
N PRO A 172 -20.22 -9.92 -10.41
CA PRO A 172 -20.00 -10.02 -11.85
C PRO A 172 -18.69 -9.33 -12.24
N MET A 173 -18.14 -9.68 -13.40
CA MET A 173 -17.02 -8.97 -13.98
C MET A 173 -17.35 -7.50 -14.21
N SER A 174 -16.35 -6.61 -14.07
CA SER A 174 -16.49 -5.18 -14.27
C SER A 174 -17.00 -4.77 -15.67
N GLY A 175 -16.83 -5.66 -16.64
CA GLY A 175 -17.31 -5.47 -18.02
C GLY A 175 -16.51 -4.46 -18.85
N THR A 176 -15.53 -3.81 -18.26
CA THR A 176 -14.67 -2.87 -18.97
C THR A 176 -13.44 -3.60 -19.53
N GLN A 177 -13.33 -3.65 -20.87
CA GLN A 177 -12.10 -4.10 -21.53
C GLN A 177 -11.27 -2.88 -21.86
N SER A 178 -10.08 -2.77 -21.25
CA SER A 178 -9.12 -1.75 -21.66
C SER A 178 -8.69 -1.95 -23.09
N THR A 179 -8.81 -0.91 -23.86
CA THR A 179 -8.29 -0.84 -25.23
C THR A 179 -6.99 -0.01 -25.32
N ASP A 180 -6.45 0.44 -24.17
CA ASP A 180 -5.24 1.25 -24.15
C ASP A 180 -3.98 0.38 -24.24
N PRO A 181 -3.31 0.31 -25.41
CA PRO A 181 -2.09 -0.47 -25.57
C PRO A 181 -0.84 0.23 -25.02
N THR A 182 -0.95 1.46 -24.49
CA THR A 182 0.21 2.31 -24.18
C THR A 182 0.98 1.87 -22.93
N SER A 183 0.44 0.95 -22.11
CA SER A 183 1.14 0.41 -20.94
C SER A 183 1.89 -0.91 -21.21
N ARG A 184 1.91 -1.40 -22.45
CA ARG A 184 2.46 -2.71 -22.82
C ARG A 184 3.67 -2.57 -23.75
N GLU A 185 4.83 -2.27 -23.22
CA GLU A 185 6.04 -2.58 -23.98
C GLU A 185 6.52 -3.99 -23.62
N THR A 186 6.37 -4.91 -24.55
CA THR A 186 7.07 -6.18 -24.48
C THR A 186 8.51 -5.93 -24.91
N LEU A 187 9.42 -5.88 -23.93
CA LEU A 187 10.83 -5.80 -24.20
C LEU A 187 11.36 -7.21 -24.45
N THR A 188 11.74 -7.48 -25.68
CA THR A 188 12.42 -8.74 -26.05
C THR A 188 13.93 -8.61 -25.91
N ASN A 189 14.40 -8.24 -24.73
CA ASN A 189 15.82 -8.04 -24.47
C ASN A 189 16.35 -9.07 -23.48
N GLN A 190 17.63 -9.40 -23.64
CA GLN A 190 18.32 -10.17 -22.62
C GLN A 190 18.51 -9.30 -21.38
N ALA A 191 18.09 -9.82 -20.22
CA ALA A 191 18.28 -9.21 -18.93
C ALA A 191 18.98 -10.20 -17.99
N SER A 192 19.80 -9.70 -17.09
CA SER A 192 20.22 -10.49 -15.92
C SER A 192 19.17 -10.34 -14.84
N ILE A 193 18.74 -11.45 -14.26
CA ILE A 193 17.68 -11.45 -13.26
C ILE A 193 18.18 -12.15 -12.01
N THR A 194 18.11 -11.47 -10.87
CA THR A 194 18.35 -12.04 -9.53
C THR A 194 16.99 -12.18 -8.86
N PRO A 195 16.46 -13.40 -8.71
CA PRO A 195 15.24 -13.65 -7.94
C PRO A 195 15.44 -13.32 -6.47
N ILE A 196 14.43 -12.67 -5.88
CA ILE A 196 14.41 -12.20 -4.50
C ILE A 196 13.37 -12.94 -3.70
N LEU A 197 13.77 -13.41 -2.51
CA LEU A 197 12.90 -14.07 -1.54
C LEU A 197 13.18 -13.51 -0.14
N CYS A 198 12.16 -12.97 0.53
CA CYS A 198 12.28 -12.63 1.94
C CYS A 198 11.73 -13.77 2.82
N PRO A 199 12.32 -13.98 3.98
CA PRO A 199 13.47 -13.27 4.55
C PRO A 199 14.85 -13.82 4.13
N ASP A 200 14.91 -14.68 3.10
CA ASP A 200 16.09 -15.50 2.79
C ASP A 200 17.25 -14.67 2.22
N ASN A 201 17.06 -13.96 1.10
CA ASN A 201 18.15 -13.20 0.44
C ASN A 201 17.83 -11.70 0.20
N CYS A 202 16.60 -11.26 0.41
CA CYS A 202 16.16 -9.93 -0.03
C CYS A 202 17.01 -8.79 0.54
N LEU A 203 17.25 -8.77 1.84
CA LEU A 203 17.99 -7.67 2.47
C LEU A 203 19.43 -7.56 1.93
N ILE A 204 20.11 -8.69 1.77
CA ILE A 204 21.50 -8.74 1.28
C ILE A 204 21.58 -8.28 -0.17
N GLU A 205 20.66 -8.75 -1.03
CA GLU A 205 20.67 -8.42 -2.44
C GLU A 205 20.30 -6.95 -2.68
N ILE A 206 19.31 -6.42 -1.93
CA ILE A 206 18.90 -5.03 -2.05
C ILE A 206 20.01 -4.10 -1.57
N ILE A 207 20.60 -4.35 -0.39
CA ILE A 207 21.73 -3.57 0.11
C ILE A 207 22.91 -3.67 -0.85
N GLY A 208 23.20 -4.87 -1.37
CA GLY A 208 24.27 -5.08 -2.34
C GLY A 208 24.08 -4.24 -3.62
N ALA A 209 22.87 -4.14 -4.13
CA ALA A 209 22.57 -3.31 -5.29
C ALA A 209 22.69 -1.80 -4.97
N ILE A 210 22.25 -1.35 -3.79
CA ILE A 210 22.42 0.04 -3.33
C ILE A 210 23.91 0.36 -3.15
N ASP A 211 24.67 -0.50 -2.49
CA ASP A 211 26.11 -0.30 -2.26
C ASP A 211 26.94 -0.34 -3.56
N ALA A 212 26.43 -0.98 -4.62
CA ALA A 212 27.05 -1.01 -5.94
C ALA A 212 26.72 0.23 -6.80
N SER A 213 25.78 1.09 -6.41
CA SER A 213 25.41 2.29 -7.17
C SER A 213 26.60 3.27 -7.31
N VAL A 214 26.68 3.90 -8.49
CA VAL A 214 27.78 4.81 -8.87
C VAL A 214 27.28 6.18 -9.27
N ASP A 215 26.21 6.25 -10.06
CA ASP A 215 25.70 7.48 -10.65
C ASP A 215 24.38 7.94 -10.00
N SER A 216 23.37 7.08 -9.94
CA SER A 216 22.04 7.43 -9.40
C SER A 216 21.36 6.31 -8.64
N LEU A 217 20.47 6.69 -7.72
CA LEU A 217 19.60 5.79 -6.97
C LEU A 217 18.22 6.42 -6.80
N GLU A 218 17.24 5.88 -7.48
CA GLU A 218 15.84 6.27 -7.35
C GLU A 218 15.07 5.23 -6.56
N ILE A 219 14.42 5.65 -5.47
CA ILE A 219 13.60 4.80 -4.62
C ILE A 219 12.15 5.25 -4.72
N SER A 220 11.25 4.33 -5.06
CA SER A 220 9.80 4.55 -5.07
C SER A 220 9.16 3.55 -4.11
N ALA A 221 8.71 4.02 -2.96
CA ALA A 221 8.22 3.17 -1.89
C ALA A 221 6.97 3.76 -1.22
N GLN A 222 6.08 2.88 -0.75
CA GLN A 222 4.93 3.30 0.03
C GLN A 222 5.37 3.99 1.32
N TYR A 223 6.34 3.40 2.01
CA TYR A 223 7.02 3.94 3.19
C TYR A 223 8.42 3.34 3.31
N LEU A 224 9.26 3.94 4.14
CA LEU A 224 10.59 3.47 4.49
C LEU A 224 10.80 3.66 5.99
N ASP A 225 10.86 2.54 6.74
CA ASP A 225 11.06 2.59 8.18
C ASP A 225 12.49 3.09 8.51
N VAL A 226 12.55 4.09 9.37
CA VAL A 226 13.81 4.69 9.85
C VAL A 226 14.46 3.80 10.89
N ASP A 227 13.66 3.31 11.83
CA ASP A 227 14.08 2.46 12.93
C ASP A 227 13.62 1.02 12.75
N TRP A 228 14.55 0.07 12.91
CA TRP A 228 14.23 -1.35 12.90
C TRP A 228 14.23 -1.91 14.33
N TYR A 229 13.08 -2.10 14.89
CA TYR A 229 12.78 -2.52 16.25
C TYR A 229 13.58 -3.70 16.81
N TRP A 230 14.72 -3.47 17.46
CA TRP A 230 15.29 -4.48 18.37
C TRP A 230 16.04 -3.84 19.56
N GLY A 231 15.93 -2.53 19.76
CA GLY A 231 16.54 -1.77 20.84
C GLY A 231 16.66 -0.29 20.50
N GLU A 232 16.82 0.57 21.50
CA GLU A 232 17.07 2.00 21.25
C GLU A 232 18.32 2.17 20.36
N GLY A 233 18.13 2.67 19.13
CA GLY A 233 19.23 3.05 18.22
C GLY A 233 19.61 2.04 17.14
N ASP A 234 18.78 1.07 16.82
CA ASP A 234 19.01 0.19 15.67
C ASP A 234 18.44 0.84 14.39
N ASP A 235 19.26 1.68 13.75
CA ASP A 235 18.96 2.32 12.48
C ASP A 235 18.62 1.29 11.38
N SER A 236 17.73 1.66 10.47
CA SER A 236 17.40 0.85 9.29
C SER A 236 18.65 0.54 8.45
N PRO A 237 19.01 -0.74 8.23
CA PRO A 237 20.13 -1.09 7.37
C PRO A 237 19.96 -0.60 5.92
N LEU A 238 18.70 -0.47 5.46
CA LEU A 238 18.37 0.08 4.14
C LEU A 238 18.66 1.58 4.09
N LEU A 239 18.20 2.34 5.08
CA LEU A 239 18.48 3.76 5.18
C LEU A 239 19.98 4.03 5.30
N GLY A 240 20.70 3.20 6.09
CA GLY A 240 22.16 3.26 6.17
C GLY A 240 22.86 2.99 4.84
N ALA A 241 22.36 2.05 4.02
CA ALA A 241 22.88 1.82 2.67
C ALA A 241 22.62 3.00 1.72
N ILE A 242 21.43 3.57 1.78
CA ILE A 242 21.05 4.76 1.00
C ILE A 242 21.97 5.95 1.35
N LYS A 243 22.18 6.19 2.64
CA LYS A 243 23.08 7.26 3.10
C LYS A 243 24.52 7.05 2.59
N ARG A 244 25.04 5.81 2.68
CA ARG A 244 26.35 5.49 2.10
C ARG A 244 26.45 5.73 0.60
N ALA A 245 25.36 5.51 -0.16
CA ALA A 245 25.32 5.85 -1.58
C ALA A 245 25.44 7.36 -1.79
N ALA A 246 24.68 8.18 -1.05
CA ALA A 246 24.80 9.63 -1.09
C ALA A 246 26.22 10.11 -0.67
N GLU A 247 26.81 9.53 0.35
CA GLU A 247 28.18 9.83 0.80
C GLU A 247 29.25 9.49 -0.25
N ARG A 248 28.96 8.53 -1.16
CA ARG A 248 29.83 8.22 -2.31
C ARG A 248 29.66 9.22 -3.48
N GLY A 249 28.66 10.11 -3.40
CA GLY A 249 28.34 11.09 -4.43
C GLY A 249 27.30 10.60 -5.43
N VAL A 250 26.59 9.52 -5.12
CA VAL A 250 25.43 9.06 -5.93
C VAL A 250 24.30 10.06 -5.79
N ASP A 251 23.63 10.39 -6.91
CA ASP A 251 22.40 11.20 -6.91
C ASP A 251 21.22 10.37 -6.40
N VAL A 252 20.77 10.66 -5.16
CA VAL A 252 19.74 9.89 -4.48
C VAL A 252 18.41 10.62 -4.52
N ARG A 253 17.38 9.97 -5.06
CA ARG A 253 16.00 10.47 -5.06
C ARG A 253 15.06 9.48 -4.40
N ILE A 254 14.35 9.91 -3.36
CA ILE A 254 13.42 9.08 -2.60
C ILE A 254 12.01 9.64 -2.76
N LEU A 255 11.11 8.84 -3.34
CA LEU A 255 9.69 9.17 -3.49
C LEU A 255 8.86 8.25 -2.59
N LEU A 256 8.19 8.83 -1.61
CA LEU A 256 7.34 8.13 -0.66
C LEU A 256 5.88 8.52 -0.85
N ASN A 257 4.97 7.75 -0.25
CA ASN A 257 3.54 8.02 -0.32
C ASN A 257 3.14 9.10 0.68
N ALA A 258 2.44 10.14 0.23
CA ALA A 258 1.92 11.19 1.10
C ALA A 258 0.69 10.74 1.90
N PHE A 259 -0.16 9.90 1.30
CA PHE A 259 -1.44 9.48 1.89
C PHE A 259 -1.33 8.80 3.26
N TYR A 260 -0.19 8.19 3.57
CA TYR A 260 0.08 7.55 4.85
C TYR A 260 1.32 8.14 5.54
N ALA A 261 1.69 9.37 5.19
CA ALA A 261 2.85 10.00 5.76
C ALA A 261 2.56 10.40 7.21
N ASP A 262 3.11 9.63 8.12
CA ASP A 262 3.15 9.90 9.55
C ASP A 262 4.34 10.80 9.93
N ASP A 263 4.47 11.14 11.20
CA ASP A 263 5.57 11.95 11.71
C ASP A 263 6.96 11.37 11.39
N GLU A 264 7.10 10.03 11.36
CA GLU A 264 8.35 9.35 11.02
C GLU A 264 8.70 9.57 9.55
N THR A 265 7.72 9.45 8.66
CA THR A 265 7.88 9.70 7.22
C THR A 265 8.29 11.16 6.95
N TRP A 266 7.64 12.12 7.61
CA TRP A 266 8.00 13.53 7.50
C TRP A 266 9.39 13.82 8.04
N SER A 267 9.74 13.26 9.21
CA SER A 267 11.08 13.39 9.80
C SER A 267 12.15 12.82 8.89
N LEU A 268 11.89 11.70 8.21
CA LEU A 268 12.81 11.14 7.22
C LEU A 268 13.02 12.10 6.04
N VAL A 269 11.94 12.65 5.49
CA VAL A 269 12.03 13.61 4.39
C VAL A 269 12.82 14.84 4.77
N ASP A 270 12.61 15.38 5.99
CA ASP A 270 13.36 16.50 6.52
C ASP A 270 14.83 16.15 6.75
N THR A 271 15.12 14.97 7.31
CA THR A 271 16.50 14.49 7.49
C THR A 271 17.24 14.41 6.16
N VAL A 272 16.63 13.84 5.12
CA VAL A 272 17.27 13.75 3.80
C VAL A 272 17.49 15.14 3.19
N ASN A 273 16.51 16.01 3.22
CA ASN A 273 16.59 17.31 2.55
C ASN A 273 17.42 18.32 3.34
N ALA A 274 17.18 18.50 4.65
CA ALA A 274 17.87 19.49 5.45
C ALA A 274 19.24 18.98 5.94
N GLU A 275 19.30 17.78 6.55
CA GLU A 275 20.57 17.34 7.15
C GLU A 275 21.52 16.77 6.11
N TRP A 276 21.06 15.87 5.21
CA TRP A 276 21.97 15.24 4.24
C TRP A 276 22.31 16.20 3.11
N ASN A 277 21.30 16.80 2.47
CA ASN A 277 21.51 17.68 1.33
C ASN A 277 22.04 19.05 1.74
N ASP A 278 21.32 19.80 2.57
CA ASP A 278 21.66 21.18 2.85
C ASP A 278 22.84 21.33 3.84
N ASP A 279 22.85 20.59 4.94
CA ASP A 279 23.90 20.70 5.97
C ASP A 279 25.17 19.92 5.60
N GLN A 280 25.06 18.68 5.10
CA GLN A 280 26.19 17.81 4.80
C GLN A 280 26.65 17.89 3.33
N GLY A 281 25.85 18.52 2.45
CA GLY A 281 26.16 18.67 1.03
C GLY A 281 26.12 17.36 0.24
N LEU A 282 25.35 16.37 0.72
CA LEU A 282 25.12 15.13 0.00
C LEU A 282 24.09 15.37 -1.11
N ASN A 283 24.26 14.74 -2.26
CA ASN A 283 23.29 14.82 -3.35
C ASN A 283 22.11 13.86 -3.10
N ALA A 284 21.21 14.26 -2.20
CA ALA A 284 20.07 13.44 -1.80
C ALA A 284 18.82 14.30 -1.64
N THR A 285 17.70 13.86 -2.19
CA THR A 285 16.41 14.54 -2.10
C THR A 285 15.29 13.54 -1.85
N ALA A 286 14.40 13.85 -0.92
CA ALA A 286 13.19 13.08 -0.67
C ALA A 286 11.94 13.92 -0.93
N ARG A 287 10.91 13.28 -1.47
CA ARG A 287 9.60 13.88 -1.75
C ARG A 287 8.47 12.93 -1.34
N LEU A 288 7.32 13.52 -1.05
CA LEU A 288 6.08 12.78 -0.85
C LEU A 288 5.21 12.92 -2.10
N MET A 289 4.65 11.82 -2.57
CA MET A 289 3.75 11.82 -3.72
C MET A 289 2.30 11.89 -3.24
N SER A 290 1.58 12.97 -3.56
CA SER A 290 0.15 13.09 -3.26
C SER A 290 -0.74 12.32 -4.21
N THR A 291 -1.99 12.22 -3.81
CA THR A 291 -3.05 11.63 -4.61
C THR A 291 -3.38 12.53 -5.81
N SER A 292 -3.97 11.95 -6.82
CA SER A 292 -4.51 12.66 -7.97
C SER A 292 -5.81 12.02 -8.41
N ASP A 293 -6.54 12.65 -9.32
CA ASP A 293 -7.78 12.11 -9.90
C ASP A 293 -7.68 10.67 -10.43
N ARG A 294 -6.46 10.15 -10.62
CA ARG A 294 -6.21 8.81 -11.16
C ARG A 294 -5.31 7.93 -10.29
N ILE A 295 -4.59 8.51 -9.36
CA ILE A 295 -3.66 7.79 -8.48
C ILE A 295 -4.11 8.03 -7.04
N THR A 296 -4.62 6.98 -6.40
CA THR A 296 -5.11 7.06 -5.02
C THR A 296 -3.97 7.06 -4.02
N LYS A 297 -2.89 6.31 -4.31
CA LYS A 297 -1.68 6.27 -3.47
C LYS A 297 -0.49 5.69 -4.21
N LEU A 298 0.70 6.03 -3.77
CA LEU A 298 1.93 5.38 -4.16
C LEU A 298 2.06 4.07 -3.37
N HIS A 299 2.02 2.95 -4.08
CA HIS A 299 2.12 1.63 -3.44
C HIS A 299 3.28 0.80 -3.99
N ASN A 300 4.21 1.45 -4.69
CA ASN A 300 5.44 0.84 -5.18
C ASN A 300 6.35 0.38 -4.02
N LYS A 301 7.21 -0.58 -4.31
CA LYS A 301 8.23 -1.08 -3.39
C LYS A 301 9.49 -1.40 -4.18
N GLY A 302 9.97 -0.41 -4.93
CA GLY A 302 11.04 -0.63 -5.86
C GLY A 302 12.15 0.42 -5.80
N MET A 303 13.23 0.14 -6.52
CA MET A 303 14.31 1.09 -6.75
C MET A 303 14.85 0.95 -8.16
N ILE A 304 15.52 1.99 -8.64
CA ILE A 304 16.29 1.98 -9.88
C ILE A 304 17.71 2.39 -9.51
N VAL A 305 18.70 1.70 -10.06
CA VAL A 305 20.13 1.96 -9.81
C VAL A 305 20.80 2.25 -11.16
N ASP A 306 21.47 3.39 -11.22
CA ASP A 306 22.27 3.86 -12.37
C ASP A 306 21.52 3.84 -13.73
N GLY A 307 20.18 3.87 -13.69
CA GLY A 307 19.34 3.75 -14.89
C GLY A 307 19.48 2.41 -15.63
N GLU A 308 20.11 1.40 -15.01
CA GLU A 308 20.40 0.10 -15.60
C GLU A 308 19.75 -1.07 -14.87
N THR A 309 19.54 -0.95 -13.57
CA THR A 309 19.01 -2.03 -12.72
C THR A 309 17.74 -1.58 -12.03
N VAL A 310 16.71 -2.43 -11.98
CA VAL A 310 15.45 -2.16 -11.27
C VAL A 310 15.10 -3.29 -10.33
N LEU A 311 14.66 -2.96 -9.12
CA LEU A 311 13.98 -3.86 -8.20
C LEU A 311 12.46 -3.72 -8.36
N VAL A 312 11.77 -4.84 -8.56
CA VAL A 312 10.31 -4.94 -8.52
C VAL A 312 9.93 -6.06 -7.56
N GLY A 313 9.02 -5.78 -6.63
CA GLY A 313 8.60 -6.79 -5.67
C GLY A 313 7.50 -6.34 -4.73
N SER A 314 7.17 -7.24 -3.81
CA SER A 314 6.10 -7.06 -2.83
C SER A 314 6.57 -6.45 -1.50
N MET A 315 7.88 -6.43 -1.25
CA MET A 315 8.47 -6.08 0.04
C MET A 315 8.46 -4.59 0.31
N ASN A 316 7.72 -4.17 1.32
CA ASN A 316 7.83 -2.84 1.89
C ASN A 316 9.24 -2.61 2.47
N TRP A 317 9.65 -1.34 2.57
CA TRP A 317 11.00 -0.97 3.00
C TRP A 317 11.12 -0.88 4.53
N GLY A 318 10.71 -1.97 5.21
CA GLY A 318 10.70 -2.06 6.66
C GLY A 318 11.12 -3.44 7.19
N SER A 319 11.37 -3.51 8.50
CA SER A 319 11.87 -4.71 9.17
C SER A 319 10.98 -5.93 9.02
N SER A 320 9.68 -5.73 9.04
CA SER A 320 8.70 -6.83 8.92
C SER A 320 8.78 -7.50 7.55
N ALA A 321 8.81 -6.71 6.46
CA ALA A 321 8.91 -7.24 5.11
C ALA A 321 10.25 -7.95 4.87
N MET A 322 11.36 -7.36 5.33
CA MET A 322 12.70 -7.87 5.06
C MET A 322 13.09 -9.08 5.90
N LEU A 323 12.57 -9.20 7.12
CA LEU A 323 13.04 -10.17 8.11
C LEU A 323 12.00 -11.20 8.54
N ARG A 324 10.71 -10.95 8.30
CA ARG A 324 9.63 -11.75 8.90
C ARG A 324 8.53 -12.19 7.96
N ASN A 325 8.27 -11.44 6.88
CA ASN A 325 7.27 -11.81 5.91
C ASN A 325 7.82 -12.76 4.85
N ARG A 326 6.92 -13.49 4.20
CA ARG A 326 7.20 -14.13 2.92
C ARG A 326 6.88 -13.14 1.80
N GLU A 327 7.91 -12.67 1.11
CA GLU A 327 7.83 -11.71 0.02
C GLU A 327 8.57 -12.23 -1.21
N HIS A 328 8.16 -11.81 -2.41
CA HIS A 328 8.84 -12.15 -3.65
C HIS A 328 9.17 -10.90 -4.46
N GLY A 329 10.30 -10.93 -5.14
CA GLY A 329 10.75 -9.86 -6.01
C GLY A 329 11.78 -10.32 -7.02
N ALA A 330 12.24 -9.38 -7.81
CA ALA A 330 13.35 -9.57 -8.73
C ALA A 330 14.17 -8.28 -8.88
N ILE A 331 15.49 -8.41 -8.88
CA ILE A 331 16.40 -7.38 -9.36
C ILE A 331 16.72 -7.71 -10.82
N ILE A 332 16.42 -6.77 -11.71
CA ILE A 332 16.52 -6.94 -13.16
C ILE A 332 17.53 -5.95 -13.68
N THR A 333 18.65 -6.43 -14.22
CA THR A 333 19.68 -5.58 -14.86
C THR A 333 19.45 -5.59 -16.36
N SER A 334 18.91 -4.49 -16.85
CA SER A 334 18.67 -4.22 -18.27
C SER A 334 18.34 -2.74 -18.44
N GLN A 335 19.17 -1.98 -19.13
CA GLN A 335 18.96 -0.56 -19.37
C GLN A 335 17.59 -0.25 -20.00
N SER A 336 17.12 -1.09 -20.92
CA SER A 336 15.82 -0.86 -21.58
C SER A 336 14.64 -1.10 -20.63
N VAL A 337 14.75 -2.03 -19.69
CA VAL A 337 13.74 -2.24 -18.63
C VAL A 337 13.81 -1.10 -17.63
N ALA A 338 15.00 -0.81 -17.09
CA ALA A 338 15.18 0.25 -16.09
C ALA A 338 14.71 1.62 -16.60
N SER A 339 14.96 1.95 -17.89
CA SER A 339 14.51 3.20 -18.49
C SER A 339 12.99 3.40 -18.46
N GLN A 340 12.18 2.34 -18.54
CA GLN A 340 10.72 2.46 -18.46
C GLN A 340 10.26 2.76 -17.04
N PHE A 341 10.85 2.08 -16.06
CA PHE A 341 10.56 2.36 -14.66
C PHE A 341 11.06 3.76 -14.27
N LEU A 342 12.23 4.18 -14.79
CA LEU A 342 12.75 5.52 -14.58
C LEU A 342 11.85 6.60 -15.21
N ALA A 343 11.30 6.35 -16.38
CA ALA A 343 10.34 7.27 -17.00
C ALA A 343 9.07 7.42 -16.13
N SER A 344 8.55 6.31 -15.61
CA SER A 344 7.41 6.33 -14.68
C SER A 344 7.74 7.02 -13.35
N PHE A 345 8.95 6.75 -12.80
CA PHE A 345 9.43 7.43 -11.60
C PHE A 345 9.53 8.95 -11.82
N ASN A 346 10.13 9.39 -12.93
CA ASN A 346 10.27 10.81 -13.24
C ASN A 346 8.90 11.48 -13.42
N GLU A 347 7.95 10.82 -14.08
CA GLU A 347 6.58 11.33 -14.18
C GLU A 347 5.96 11.54 -12.79
N ASP A 348 6.14 10.59 -11.89
CA ASP A 348 5.63 10.69 -10.52
C ASP A 348 6.41 11.73 -9.71
N TRP A 349 7.73 11.81 -9.91
CA TRP A 349 8.59 12.78 -9.27
C TRP A 349 8.28 14.24 -9.67
N ASP A 350 7.96 14.48 -10.93
CA ASP A 350 7.64 15.81 -11.45
C ASP A 350 6.20 16.24 -11.13
N ARG A 351 5.31 15.28 -10.84
CA ARG A 351 3.92 15.59 -10.42
C ARG A 351 3.85 16.18 -9.03
N VAL A 352 4.89 16.00 -8.26
CA VAL A 352 4.89 16.28 -6.85
C VAL A 352 5.81 17.45 -6.56
N ASP A 353 5.24 18.63 -6.59
CA ASP A 353 5.75 19.76 -5.81
C ASP A 353 4.84 20.00 -4.61
N GLU A 354 4.70 18.97 -3.76
CA GLU A 354 3.87 19.03 -2.55
C GLU A 354 4.47 19.89 -1.45
N ARG A 355 5.68 20.41 -1.65
CA ARG A 355 6.32 21.34 -0.76
C ARG A 355 6.31 22.76 -1.26
N THR A 356 5.66 23.06 -2.38
CA THR A 356 5.33 24.44 -2.66
C THR A 356 4.31 24.87 -1.61
N ASP A 357 4.81 25.56 -0.63
CA ASP A 357 4.11 26.28 0.40
C ASP A 357 4.41 27.74 0.09
N THR A 358 3.56 28.33 -0.76
CA THR A 358 3.81 29.66 -1.35
C THR A 358 3.79 30.75 -0.30
N ASP A 359 3.02 30.59 0.75
CA ASP A 359 2.84 31.60 1.81
C ASP A 359 3.58 31.27 3.10
N GLY A 360 4.18 30.07 3.21
CA GLY A 360 5.04 29.64 4.32
C GLY A 360 4.29 29.29 5.59
N ASP A 361 3.05 28.82 5.48
CA ASP A 361 2.22 28.48 6.64
C ASP A 361 2.26 27.00 7.04
N THR A 362 3.04 26.19 6.34
CA THR A 362 3.25 24.74 6.53
C THR A 362 2.15 23.85 5.95
N LEU A 363 1.15 24.42 5.31
CA LEU A 363 0.19 23.68 4.50
C LEU A 363 0.67 23.70 3.03
N PRO A 364 0.77 22.58 2.35
CA PRO A 364 1.15 22.58 0.93
C PRO A 364 0.08 23.22 0.05
N ASP A 365 0.49 24.03 -0.94
CA ASP A 365 -0.39 24.69 -1.91
C ASP A 365 -1.45 23.75 -2.50
N MET A 366 -1.07 22.50 -2.79
CA MET A 366 -1.97 21.53 -3.39
C MET A 366 -3.03 21.04 -2.40
N TRP A 367 -2.65 20.83 -1.13
CA TRP A 367 -3.60 20.46 -0.08
C TRP A 367 -4.61 21.56 0.16
N GLU A 368 -4.14 22.81 0.25
CA GLU A 368 -4.98 23.97 0.39
C GLU A 368 -5.97 24.12 -0.78
N LEU A 369 -5.46 23.93 -2.02
CA LEU A 369 -6.30 24.01 -3.23
C LEU A 369 -7.40 22.95 -3.25
N ILE A 370 -7.08 21.70 -2.86
CA ILE A 370 -8.05 20.60 -2.80
C ILE A 370 -9.15 20.88 -1.78
N HIS A 371 -8.78 21.46 -0.63
CA HIS A 371 -9.71 21.75 0.44
C HIS A 371 -10.31 23.17 0.38
N GLY A 372 -10.00 23.95 -0.68
CA GLY A 372 -10.56 25.29 -0.88
C GLY A 372 -9.98 26.35 0.04
N LEU A 373 -8.78 26.13 0.55
CA LEU A 373 -7.99 27.08 1.32
C LEU A 373 -7.18 28.00 0.40
N ASP A 374 -6.52 29.04 0.94
CA ASP A 374 -5.88 30.10 0.15
C ASP A 374 -4.34 29.94 0.15
N ARG A 375 -3.81 29.13 -0.75
CA ARG A 375 -2.38 28.83 -0.93
C ARG A 375 -1.44 30.04 -1.03
N ASP A 376 -1.97 31.23 -1.29
CA ASP A 376 -1.17 32.46 -1.43
C ASP A 376 -1.18 33.30 -0.14
N ARG A 377 -1.78 32.80 0.94
CA ARG A 377 -1.96 33.61 2.16
C ARG A 377 -2.09 32.79 3.44
N ALA A 378 -1.03 32.75 4.24
CA ALA A 378 -0.90 32.08 5.53
C ALA A 378 -1.90 32.54 6.63
N SER A 379 -2.80 33.46 6.37
CA SER A 379 -3.75 33.97 7.34
C SER A 379 -5.10 34.27 6.75
N VAL A 380 -6.14 33.98 7.52
CA VAL A 380 -7.52 34.28 7.12
C VAL A 380 -7.72 35.77 6.82
N ALA A 381 -8.35 36.07 5.70
CA ALA A 381 -8.54 37.43 5.22
C ALA A 381 -9.14 38.36 6.28
N GLY A 382 -8.36 39.39 6.65
CA GLY A 382 -8.78 40.42 7.62
C GLY A 382 -8.63 40.06 9.08
N THR A 383 -7.96 38.94 9.38
CA THR A 383 -7.64 38.50 10.75
C THR A 383 -6.13 38.31 10.92
N ALA A 384 -5.70 38.07 12.16
CA ALA A 384 -4.34 37.63 12.48
C ALA A 384 -4.24 36.11 12.74
N LEU A 385 -5.32 35.38 12.43
CA LEU A 385 -5.35 33.93 12.63
C LEU A 385 -4.63 33.26 11.45
N SER A 386 -3.73 32.35 11.77
CA SER A 386 -3.06 31.49 10.79
C SER A 386 -4.06 30.47 10.26
N GLU A 387 -4.07 30.23 8.95
CA GLU A 387 -4.96 29.29 8.31
C GLU A 387 -4.69 27.85 8.77
N GLN A 388 -3.41 27.51 8.97
CA GLN A 388 -3.00 26.21 9.52
C GLN A 388 -3.54 25.91 10.94
N SER A 389 -3.87 26.94 11.71
CA SER A 389 -4.35 26.80 13.10
C SER A 389 -5.87 26.91 13.22
N LEU A 390 -6.58 26.88 12.11
CA LEU A 390 -8.03 26.83 12.12
C LEU A 390 -8.51 25.38 12.28
N ASP A 391 -9.60 25.23 12.95
CA ASP A 391 -10.41 24.03 13.08
C ASP A 391 -11.80 24.36 12.50
N PRO A 392 -11.99 24.20 11.17
CA PRO A 392 -13.20 24.68 10.52
C PRO A 392 -14.46 23.86 10.82
N ASP A 393 -14.33 22.57 11.10
CA ASP A 393 -15.45 21.67 11.42
C ASP A 393 -15.67 21.48 12.93
N GLY A 394 -14.68 21.86 13.76
CA GLY A 394 -14.81 21.88 15.21
C GLY A 394 -14.66 20.50 15.86
N ASP A 395 -13.93 19.60 15.25
CA ASP A 395 -13.68 18.26 15.79
C ASP A 395 -12.51 18.19 16.78
N GLY A 396 -11.67 19.23 16.83
CA GLY A 396 -10.52 19.34 17.73
C GLY A 396 -9.17 19.22 17.02
N LEU A 397 -9.11 18.90 15.73
CA LEU A 397 -7.92 18.99 14.91
C LEU A 397 -7.87 20.34 14.19
N ASP A 398 -6.72 20.98 14.14
CA ASP A 398 -6.52 22.14 13.27
C ASP A 398 -6.13 21.68 11.85
N ASN A 399 -6.22 22.57 10.86
CA ASN A 399 -5.90 22.26 9.46
C ASN A 399 -4.53 21.59 9.29
N ARG A 400 -3.54 21.97 10.13
CA ARG A 400 -2.23 21.35 10.08
C ARG A 400 -2.26 19.90 10.58
N MET A 401 -2.98 19.63 11.67
CA MET A 401 -3.13 18.28 12.18
C MET A 401 -3.91 17.42 11.20
N GLU A 402 -4.96 17.95 10.60
CA GLU A 402 -5.70 17.32 9.53
C GLU A 402 -4.81 16.93 8.35
N PHE A 403 -4.00 17.89 7.86
CA PHE A 403 -3.01 17.62 6.83
C PHE A 403 -2.05 16.49 7.22
N LEU A 404 -1.48 16.54 8.44
CA LEU A 404 -0.53 15.53 8.92
C LEU A 404 -1.14 14.14 9.10
N LEU A 405 -2.42 14.08 9.49
CA LEU A 405 -3.12 12.83 9.79
C LEU A 405 -3.89 12.28 8.58
N GLY A 406 -4.08 13.09 7.53
CA GLY A 406 -4.83 12.73 6.33
C GLY A 406 -6.34 12.92 6.49
N GLY A 407 -6.74 13.81 7.41
CA GLY A 407 -8.12 14.23 7.62
C GLY A 407 -8.62 15.25 6.58
N GLU A 408 -9.92 15.55 6.63
CA GLU A 408 -10.61 16.52 5.79
C GLU A 408 -11.05 17.73 6.62
N PRO A 409 -10.48 18.94 6.46
CA PRO A 409 -10.63 20.08 7.36
C PRO A 409 -12.07 20.67 7.47
N PHE A 410 -12.99 20.12 6.75
CA PHE A 410 -14.41 20.50 6.77
C PHE A 410 -15.33 19.31 7.04
N ASN A 411 -14.80 18.18 7.50
CA ASN A 411 -15.54 16.95 7.76
C ASN A 411 -15.08 16.32 9.06
N GLN A 412 -15.82 16.45 10.13
CA GLN A 412 -15.50 15.97 11.49
C GLN A 412 -15.23 14.46 11.63
N ASP A 413 -15.52 13.68 10.59
CA ASP A 413 -15.45 12.22 10.56
C ASP A 413 -15.08 11.82 9.13
N THR A 414 -13.76 11.85 8.83
CA THR A 414 -13.20 11.68 7.47
C THR A 414 -13.48 10.29 6.91
N ASP A 415 -13.49 9.25 7.74
CA ASP A 415 -13.68 7.88 7.27
C ASP A 415 -15.13 7.39 7.38
N GLY A 416 -16.01 8.17 8.01
CA GLY A 416 -17.43 7.89 8.09
C GLY A 416 -17.79 6.77 9.08
N ASP A 417 -16.91 6.50 10.06
CA ASP A 417 -17.15 5.44 11.04
C ASP A 417 -17.90 5.92 12.30
N CYS A 418 -18.20 7.22 12.35
CA CYS A 418 -18.96 7.89 13.41
C CYS A 418 -18.17 8.22 14.67
N ILE A 419 -16.86 8.14 14.62
CA ILE A 419 -15.96 8.73 15.61
C ILE A 419 -15.36 9.98 14.95
N ARG A 420 -15.22 11.08 15.69
CA ARG A 420 -14.60 12.27 15.10
C ARG A 420 -13.10 12.07 15.01
N ASP A 421 -12.50 12.63 13.98
CA ASP A 421 -11.06 12.56 13.73
C ASP A 421 -10.24 13.00 14.96
N GLY A 422 -10.67 14.09 15.62
CA GLY A 422 -10.04 14.57 16.85
C GLY A 422 -10.17 13.62 18.05
N ASP A 423 -11.30 12.94 18.18
CA ASP A 423 -11.52 11.93 19.23
C ASP A 423 -10.69 10.67 18.94
N GLU A 424 -10.56 10.26 17.67
CA GLU A 424 -9.68 9.16 17.26
C GLU A 424 -8.21 9.47 17.60
N TRP A 425 -7.77 10.69 17.33
CA TRP A 425 -6.43 11.13 17.65
C TRP A 425 -6.16 11.16 19.16
N GLU A 426 -7.08 11.74 19.97
CA GLU A 426 -6.91 11.82 21.42
C GLU A 426 -6.82 10.44 22.08
N PHE A 427 -7.59 9.48 21.58
CA PHE A 427 -7.66 8.13 22.15
C PHE A 427 -6.74 7.12 21.44
N ALA A 428 -5.99 7.54 20.43
CA ALA A 428 -5.09 6.70 19.62
C ALA A 428 -5.75 5.41 19.09
N THR A 429 -7.03 5.50 18.75
CA THR A 429 -7.85 4.33 18.49
C THR A 429 -7.82 3.85 17.06
N GLN A 430 -7.64 4.74 16.09
CA GLN A 430 -7.49 4.37 14.69
C GLN A 430 -6.84 5.50 13.87
N SER A 431 -6.53 5.23 12.63
CA SER A 431 -6.16 6.25 11.66
C SER A 431 -7.42 6.86 11.05
N LEU A 432 -7.38 8.14 10.67
CA LEU A 432 -8.40 8.85 9.89
C LEU A 432 -8.61 8.24 8.49
N ARG A 433 -8.82 6.92 8.39
CA ARG A 433 -8.75 6.19 7.12
C ARG A 433 -10.04 5.46 6.81
N PRO A 434 -10.57 5.58 5.59
CA PRO A 434 -11.76 4.87 5.13
C PRO A 434 -11.68 3.34 5.22
N GLU A 435 -10.51 2.80 5.54
CA GLU A 435 -10.26 1.35 5.60
C GLU A 435 -10.43 0.77 7.01
N SER A 436 -10.63 1.61 8.02
CA SER A 436 -10.78 1.20 9.41
C SER A 436 -12.23 1.11 9.85
N ALA A 437 -13.18 1.16 8.94
CA ALA A 437 -14.62 0.99 9.22
C ALA A 437 -14.91 -0.31 9.98
N ALA A 438 -14.67 -0.35 11.27
CA ALA A 438 -15.05 -1.49 12.10
C ALA A 438 -15.03 -1.28 13.60
N ILE A 439 -15.37 -0.12 14.13
CA ILE A 439 -15.85 -0.12 15.51
C ILE A 439 -17.13 0.71 15.58
N ALA A 440 -18.17 0.23 14.96
CA ALA A 440 -19.53 0.75 15.15
C ALA A 440 -20.14 0.37 16.50
N SER A 441 -19.32 0.04 17.50
CA SER A 441 -19.81 -0.23 18.84
C SER A 441 -18.66 -0.20 19.85
N GLY A 442 -18.48 0.90 20.54
CA GLY A 442 -17.57 1.00 21.66
C GLY A 442 -17.65 2.38 22.32
N ASP A 443 -17.46 2.45 23.60
CA ASP A 443 -17.26 3.65 24.39
C ASP A 443 -15.75 3.91 24.46
N VAL A 444 -15.19 4.48 23.40
CA VAL A 444 -13.76 4.68 23.23
C VAL A 444 -13.26 5.79 24.18
N ASN A 445 -14.05 6.85 24.32
CA ASN A 445 -13.73 7.96 25.22
C ASN A 445 -14.02 7.63 26.71
N GLN A 446 -14.58 6.44 26.99
CA GLN A 446 -14.89 5.91 28.33
C GLN A 446 -15.80 6.81 29.16
N ASN A 447 -16.70 7.56 28.52
CA ASN A 447 -17.67 8.41 29.20
C ASN A 447 -18.96 7.65 29.61
N GLY A 448 -19.12 6.40 29.19
CA GLY A 448 -20.24 5.51 29.52
C GLY A 448 -21.37 5.55 28.50
N VAL A 449 -21.16 6.20 27.35
CA VAL A 449 -22.05 6.21 26.20
C VAL A 449 -21.31 5.55 25.03
N ASP A 450 -21.99 4.76 24.23
CA ASP A 450 -21.43 4.20 23.00
C ASP A 450 -21.25 5.33 21.99
N ASP A 451 -20.04 5.50 21.42
CA ASP A 451 -19.69 6.64 20.56
C ASP A 451 -20.58 6.72 19.33
N GLY A 452 -20.98 5.60 18.74
CA GLY A 452 -21.95 5.58 17.65
C GLY A 452 -23.34 6.15 18.04
N LEU A 453 -23.70 6.11 19.32
CA LEU A 453 -24.92 6.74 19.84
C LEU A 453 -24.72 8.21 20.20
N GLU A 454 -23.51 8.60 20.56
CA GLU A 454 -23.14 9.96 20.94
C GLU A 454 -23.14 10.90 19.72
N PHE A 455 -22.65 10.41 18.59
CA PHE A 455 -22.55 11.17 17.33
C PHE A 455 -23.77 11.02 16.40
N GLY A 456 -24.78 10.27 16.80
CA GLY A 456 -26.07 10.17 16.09
C GLY A 456 -26.05 9.25 14.87
N CYS A 457 -25.08 8.37 14.78
CA CYS A 457 -25.00 7.38 13.73
C CYS A 457 -25.77 6.11 14.05
N THR A 458 -26.31 5.45 13.06
CA THR A 458 -26.94 4.14 13.18
C THR A 458 -26.36 3.16 12.17
N VAL A 459 -26.20 1.92 12.59
CA VAL A 459 -25.73 0.79 11.78
C VAL A 459 -26.58 0.55 10.50
N ASP A 460 -27.72 1.23 10.37
CA ASP A 460 -28.66 1.07 9.26
C ASP A 460 -29.01 2.39 8.53
N GLY A 461 -28.27 3.50 8.76
CA GLY A 461 -28.46 4.78 8.04
C GLY A 461 -29.66 5.63 8.51
N ASP A 462 -30.23 5.35 9.66
CA ASP A 462 -31.27 6.17 10.28
C ASP A 462 -30.66 7.04 11.40
N VAL A 463 -30.65 8.34 11.22
CA VAL A 463 -30.16 9.33 12.18
C VAL A 463 -30.99 9.28 13.47
N VAL A 464 -30.40 8.95 14.60
CA VAL A 464 -31.06 9.09 15.92
C VAL A 464 -30.81 10.53 16.40
N PRO A 465 -31.86 11.28 16.78
CA PRO A 465 -31.66 12.62 17.31
C PRO A 465 -30.90 12.56 18.64
N ASP A 466 -29.90 13.41 18.78
CA ASP A 466 -29.15 13.64 20.03
C ASP A 466 -30.09 13.65 21.24
N PRO A 467 -29.90 12.74 22.20
CA PRO A 467 -30.74 12.70 23.39
C PRO A 467 -30.51 13.87 24.36
N ASN A 468 -29.50 14.72 24.13
CA ASN A 468 -29.20 15.83 25.03
C ASN A 468 -28.72 17.13 24.33
N PRO A 469 -29.58 17.79 23.50
CA PRO A 469 -29.18 18.98 22.75
C PRO A 469 -28.88 20.22 23.60
N GLU A 470 -28.94 20.12 24.94
CA GLU A 470 -28.72 21.26 25.84
C GLU A 470 -27.28 21.34 26.42
N GLU A 471 -26.43 20.34 26.30
CA GLU A 471 -25.04 20.42 26.82
C GLU A 471 -24.09 21.14 25.91
N ASN A 472 -24.30 21.17 24.60
CA ASN A 472 -23.45 21.85 23.62
C ASN A 472 -23.66 23.39 23.51
N GLN A 473 -24.51 24.00 24.37
CA GLN A 473 -24.75 25.47 24.35
C GLN A 473 -24.05 26.23 25.48
N ASN A 474 -23.21 25.62 26.31
CA ASN A 474 -22.65 26.25 27.51
C ASN A 474 -21.15 26.61 27.45
N GLN A 475 -20.59 26.80 26.28
CA GLN A 475 -19.25 27.40 26.13
C GLN A 475 -19.24 28.76 25.44
N THR A 476 -20.19 29.59 25.67
CA THR A 476 -20.03 31.04 25.46
C THR A 476 -20.69 31.82 26.59
N THR A 477 -19.86 32.71 27.18
CA THR A 477 -20.16 33.78 28.13
C THR A 477 -19.99 33.45 29.60
N ASP A 478 -18.82 33.81 30.11
CA ASP A 478 -18.63 34.54 31.35
C ASP A 478 -17.44 35.50 31.21
N GLU A 479 -17.67 36.64 30.58
CA GLU A 479 -17.00 37.89 30.91
C GLU A 479 -18.12 38.82 31.32
N ASP A 480 -18.09 39.17 32.64
CA ASP A 480 -18.52 40.39 33.31
C ASP A 480 -19.18 40.11 34.68
N GLU A 481 -18.38 40.11 35.75
CA GLU A 481 -18.52 40.96 36.94
C GLU A 481 -17.31 40.77 37.87
#